data_996fda7e0cd58e8a256cb7a12b0cfaaf
#
_entry.id   996fda7e0cd58e8a256cb7a12b0cfaaf
#
_cell.length_a   1.000
_cell.length_b   1.000
_cell.length_c   1.000
_cell.angle_alpha   90.00
_cell.angle_beta   90.00
_cell.angle_gamma   90.00
#
_symmetry.space_group_name_H-M   'P 1'
#
loop_
_entity.id
_entity.type
_entity.pdbx_description
1 polymer ?
#
loop_
_entity_poly.entity_id
_entity_poly.type
_entity_poly.pdbx_seq_one_letter_code
_entity_poly.pdbx_strand_id
1 'polypeptide(L)'
;YNLARLCFDTLSNQSMTFHTNRFGGSLVSQTTKFMTSYSLLVETTLLSLLPTVIAIVCTIGILAPIVPSYVAVLTVMLVIYIAVAYIMFRKITPLSAAAAAAQNRLSGVLSDSVTNILAVKTYGREDYERSLFTDASLEAMRADSRSMRATIKRGIMTSSLIVVIMSIVSIFTAGGNAWFGISAGTLVMM
;
A
#
# COMPACT_ATOMS: atom_id res chain seq x y z
N TYR A 1 -6.95 -22.86 -1.96
CA TYR A 1 -6.65 -24.24 -1.54
C TYR A 1 -5.20 -24.64 -1.93
N ASN A 2 -4.82 -24.52 -3.19
CA ASN A 2 -3.50 -24.96 -3.68
C ASN A 2 -2.32 -24.24 -3.01
N LEU A 3 -2.44 -22.93 -2.75
CA LEU A 3 -1.39 -22.17 -2.08
C LEU A 3 -1.17 -22.63 -0.63
N ALA A 4 -2.25 -22.86 0.10
CA ALA A 4 -2.15 -23.33 1.49
C ALA A 4 -1.50 -24.71 1.56
N ARG A 5 -1.85 -25.61 0.64
CA ARG A 5 -1.22 -26.93 0.52
C ARG A 5 0.26 -26.82 0.19
N LEU A 6 0.63 -25.98 -0.78
CA LEU A 6 2.02 -25.75 -1.14
C LEU A 6 2.85 -25.21 0.04
N CYS A 7 2.29 -24.27 0.81
CA CYS A 7 2.93 -23.76 2.02
C CYS A 7 3.12 -24.87 3.07
N PHE A 8 2.10 -25.69 3.28
CA PHE A 8 2.17 -26.80 4.21
C PHE A 8 3.22 -27.84 3.78
N ASP A 9 3.18 -28.26 2.51
CA ASP A 9 4.15 -29.22 1.95
C ASP A 9 5.58 -28.70 2.04
N THR A 10 5.77 -27.38 1.76
CA THR A 10 7.09 -26.74 1.88
C THR A 10 7.59 -26.70 3.31
N LEU A 11 6.74 -26.40 4.28
CA LEU A 11 7.11 -26.37 5.69
C LEU A 11 7.35 -27.77 6.26
N SER A 12 6.49 -28.74 5.93
CA SER A 12 6.62 -30.12 6.44
C SER A 12 7.86 -30.83 5.91
N ASN A 13 8.34 -30.46 4.72
CA ASN A 13 9.56 -31.01 4.12
C ASN A 13 10.87 -30.36 4.60
N GLN A 14 10.80 -29.36 5.52
CA GLN A 14 11.99 -28.75 6.09
C GLN A 14 12.66 -29.67 7.12
N SER A 15 13.97 -29.48 7.32
CA SER A 15 14.74 -30.27 8.28
C SER A 15 14.29 -30.06 9.72
N MET A 16 14.51 -31.06 10.58
CA MET A 16 14.22 -30.97 12.01
C MET A 16 14.97 -29.78 12.66
N THR A 17 16.20 -29.50 12.23
CA THR A 17 16.99 -28.36 12.69
C THR A 17 16.31 -27.01 12.35
N PHE A 18 15.63 -26.92 11.23
CA PHE A 18 14.85 -25.73 10.88
C PHE A 18 13.70 -25.49 11.86
N HIS A 19 12.99 -26.56 12.24
CA HIS A 19 11.86 -26.47 13.17
C HIS A 19 12.30 -26.20 14.62
N THR A 20 13.41 -26.78 15.07
CA THR A 20 13.92 -26.58 16.44
C THR A 20 14.49 -25.18 16.65
N ASN A 21 15.02 -24.54 15.61
CA ASN A 21 15.60 -23.19 15.69
C ASN A 21 14.57 -22.07 15.47
N ARG A 22 13.31 -22.40 15.24
CA ARG A 22 12.25 -21.41 15.01
C ARG A 22 11.00 -21.72 15.84
N PHE A 23 10.43 -20.70 16.45
CA PHE A 23 9.15 -20.85 17.16
C PHE A 23 8.04 -21.21 16.15
N GLY A 24 7.36 -22.33 16.38
CA GLY A 24 6.29 -22.83 15.52
C GLY A 24 5.19 -21.78 15.27
N GLY A 25 4.81 -21.02 16.31
CA GLY A 25 3.84 -19.92 16.17
C GLY A 25 4.29 -18.80 15.22
N SER A 26 5.60 -18.52 15.14
CA SER A 26 6.15 -17.55 14.18
C SER A 26 6.03 -18.04 12.74
N LEU A 27 6.31 -19.32 12.48
CA LEU A 27 6.18 -19.94 11.16
C LEU A 27 4.73 -19.93 10.68
N VAL A 28 3.79 -20.29 11.54
CA VAL A 28 2.35 -20.25 11.24
C VAL A 28 1.91 -18.82 10.91
N SER A 29 2.32 -17.85 11.73
CA SER A 29 2.01 -16.43 11.49
C SER A 29 2.58 -15.92 10.15
N GLN A 30 3.84 -16.25 9.84
CA GLN A 30 4.48 -15.86 8.57
C GLN A 30 3.77 -16.49 7.37
N THR A 31 3.41 -17.77 7.47
CA THR A 31 2.68 -18.48 6.41
C THR A 31 1.30 -17.89 6.18
N THR A 32 0.57 -17.58 7.24
CA THR A 32 -0.75 -16.92 7.14
C THR A 32 -0.64 -15.55 6.52
N LYS A 33 0.35 -14.73 6.94
CA LYS A 33 0.62 -13.42 6.35
C LYS A 33 0.99 -13.52 4.87
N PHE A 34 1.79 -14.52 4.48
CA PHE A 34 2.13 -14.77 3.09
C PHE A 34 0.90 -15.07 2.24
N MET A 35 0.04 -16.00 2.71
CA MET A 35 -1.19 -16.36 2.00
C MET A 35 -2.14 -15.16 1.84
N THR A 36 -2.31 -14.38 2.91
CA THR A 36 -3.17 -13.18 2.88
C THR A 36 -2.60 -12.12 1.93
N SER A 37 -1.29 -11.87 1.97
CA SER A 37 -0.64 -10.91 1.08
C SER A 37 -0.69 -11.33 -0.38
N TYR A 38 -0.55 -12.62 -0.66
CA TYR A 38 -0.70 -13.17 -2.02
C TYR A 38 -2.14 -12.98 -2.53
N SER A 39 -3.14 -13.31 -1.71
CA SER A 39 -4.55 -13.12 -2.06
C SER A 39 -4.86 -11.64 -2.36
N LEU A 40 -4.38 -10.73 -1.51
CA LEU A 40 -4.53 -9.29 -1.71
C LEU A 40 -3.83 -8.81 -3.00
N LEU A 41 -2.64 -9.35 -3.31
CA LEU A 41 -1.92 -9.02 -4.53
C LEU A 41 -2.69 -9.46 -5.77
N VAL A 42 -3.21 -10.69 -5.77
CA VAL A 42 -4.03 -11.22 -6.88
C VAL A 42 -5.31 -10.41 -7.04
N GLU A 43 -6.02 -10.16 -5.95
CA GLU A 43 -7.25 -9.35 -5.94
C GLU A 43 -6.99 -7.95 -6.50
N THR A 44 -5.98 -7.25 -5.98
CA THR A 44 -5.63 -5.90 -6.42
C THR A 44 -5.23 -5.89 -7.90
N THR A 45 -4.48 -6.89 -8.35
CA THR A 45 -4.04 -7.00 -9.75
C THR A 45 -5.21 -7.25 -10.68
N LEU A 46 -6.08 -8.21 -10.35
CA LEU A 46 -7.19 -8.60 -11.22
C LEU A 46 -8.36 -7.60 -11.19
N LEU A 47 -8.70 -7.07 -10.01
CA LEU A 47 -9.90 -6.23 -9.86
C LEU A 47 -9.62 -4.73 -9.98
N SER A 48 -8.37 -4.29 -9.82
CA SER A 48 -8.04 -2.87 -9.90
C SER A 48 -7.05 -2.54 -11.02
N LEU A 49 -5.90 -3.19 -11.03
CA LEU A 49 -4.83 -2.82 -11.95
C LEU A 49 -5.17 -3.22 -13.40
N LEU A 50 -5.62 -4.43 -13.64
CA LEU A 50 -5.91 -4.93 -14.98
C LEU A 50 -7.09 -4.17 -15.65
N PRO A 51 -8.25 -3.95 -15.01
CA PRO A 51 -9.32 -3.12 -15.59
C PRO A 51 -8.87 -1.67 -15.84
N THR A 52 -8.08 -1.09 -14.96
CA THR A 52 -7.57 0.26 -15.13
C THR A 52 -6.65 0.37 -16.36
N VAL A 53 -5.72 -0.58 -16.55
CA VAL A 53 -4.86 -0.62 -17.73
C VAL A 53 -5.68 -0.78 -19.02
N ILE A 54 -6.65 -1.70 -19.02
CA ILE A 54 -7.53 -1.90 -20.16
C ILE A 54 -8.31 -0.62 -20.47
N ALA A 55 -8.88 0.04 -19.46
CA ALA A 55 -9.62 1.29 -19.64
C ALA A 55 -8.74 2.39 -20.26
N ILE A 56 -7.50 2.56 -19.79
CA ILE A 56 -6.55 3.53 -20.35
C ILE A 56 -6.25 3.21 -21.82
N VAL A 57 -5.94 1.94 -22.14
CA VAL A 57 -5.62 1.51 -23.50
C VAL A 57 -6.82 1.72 -24.44
N CYS A 58 -8.01 1.33 -24.01
CA CYS A 58 -9.24 1.52 -24.78
C CYS A 58 -9.53 3.02 -24.99
N THR A 59 -9.42 3.84 -23.95
CA THR A 59 -9.63 5.29 -24.05
C THR A 59 -8.67 5.91 -25.06
N ILE A 60 -7.38 5.61 -24.98
CA ILE A 60 -6.38 6.10 -25.94
C ILE A 60 -6.71 5.59 -27.36
N GLY A 61 -6.99 4.29 -27.52
CA GLY A 61 -7.26 3.67 -28.82
C GLY A 61 -8.49 4.26 -29.54
N ILE A 62 -9.53 4.58 -28.78
CA ILE A 62 -10.78 5.13 -29.33
C ILE A 62 -10.67 6.63 -29.59
N LEU A 63 -10.07 7.40 -28.67
CA LEU A 63 -10.06 8.87 -28.76
C LEU A 63 -8.89 9.39 -29.60
N ALA A 64 -7.76 8.69 -29.70
CA ALA A 64 -6.60 9.17 -30.43
C ALA A 64 -6.88 9.53 -31.92
N PRO A 65 -7.64 8.73 -32.68
CA PRO A 65 -7.99 9.09 -34.06
C PRO A 65 -9.04 10.22 -34.16
N ILE A 66 -9.83 10.45 -33.10
CA ILE A 66 -10.94 11.42 -33.12
C ILE A 66 -10.45 12.80 -32.64
N VAL A 67 -9.74 12.84 -31.50
CA VAL A 67 -9.26 14.10 -30.88
C VAL A 67 -7.83 13.91 -30.36
N PRO A 68 -6.82 13.91 -31.24
CA PRO A 68 -5.43 13.62 -30.86
C PRO A 68 -4.86 14.63 -29.86
N SER A 69 -5.25 15.91 -29.92
CA SER A 69 -4.83 16.93 -28.96
C SER A 69 -5.31 16.66 -27.54
N TYR A 70 -6.52 16.18 -27.38
CA TYR A 70 -7.08 15.80 -26.08
C TYR A 70 -6.33 14.60 -25.47
N VAL A 71 -6.08 13.57 -26.28
CA VAL A 71 -5.33 12.38 -25.85
C VAL A 71 -3.89 12.75 -25.45
N ALA A 72 -3.26 13.67 -26.20
CA ALA A 72 -1.92 14.15 -25.84
C ALA A 72 -1.91 14.83 -24.46
N VAL A 73 -2.88 15.72 -24.17
CA VAL A 73 -3.00 16.38 -22.86
C VAL A 73 -3.24 15.33 -21.75
N LEU A 74 -4.17 14.39 -21.95
CA LEU A 74 -4.42 13.33 -20.97
C LEU A 74 -3.18 12.46 -20.71
N THR A 75 -2.45 12.10 -21.75
CA THR A 75 -1.22 11.28 -21.62
C THR A 75 -0.16 12.03 -20.83
N VAL A 76 0.06 13.31 -21.11
CA VAL A 76 1.00 14.15 -20.33
C VAL A 76 0.58 14.23 -18.86
N MET A 77 -0.70 14.46 -18.60
CA MET A 77 -1.23 14.51 -17.22
C MET A 77 -1.08 13.16 -16.50
N LEU A 78 -1.32 12.05 -17.19
CA LEU A 78 -1.12 10.71 -16.66
C LEU A 78 0.35 10.46 -16.29
N VAL A 79 1.30 10.86 -17.14
CA VAL A 79 2.73 10.73 -16.87
C VAL A 79 3.13 11.55 -15.64
N ILE A 80 2.65 12.80 -15.55
CA ILE A 80 2.89 13.66 -14.38
C ILE A 80 2.33 13.01 -13.11
N TYR A 81 1.10 12.48 -13.17
CA TYR A 81 0.47 11.80 -12.04
C TYR A 81 1.30 10.59 -11.57
N ILE A 82 1.73 9.73 -12.50
CA ILE A 82 2.55 8.55 -12.20
C ILE A 82 3.90 8.98 -11.59
N ALA A 83 4.54 10.00 -12.15
CA ALA A 83 5.81 10.50 -11.62
C ALA A 83 5.68 11.02 -10.18
N VAL A 84 4.66 11.84 -9.90
CA VAL A 84 4.39 12.34 -8.54
C VAL A 84 4.06 11.19 -7.58
N ALA A 85 3.21 10.27 -8.00
CA ALA A 85 2.83 9.09 -7.19
C ALA A 85 4.06 8.23 -6.85
N TYR A 86 4.94 8.00 -7.81
CA TYR A 86 6.18 7.22 -7.63
C TYR A 86 7.16 7.91 -6.66
N ILE A 87 7.38 9.21 -6.82
CA ILE A 87 8.24 10.01 -5.92
C ILE A 87 7.71 9.93 -4.48
N MET A 88 6.39 10.08 -4.31
CA MET A 88 5.76 10.02 -2.99
C MET A 88 5.85 8.61 -2.40
N PHE A 89 5.63 7.57 -3.21
CA PHE A 89 5.77 6.18 -2.78
C PHE A 89 7.17 5.89 -2.23
N ARG A 90 8.22 6.29 -2.96
CA ARG A 90 9.61 6.12 -2.51
C ARG A 90 9.91 6.80 -1.19
N LYS A 91 9.27 7.94 -0.90
CA LYS A 91 9.45 8.67 0.38
C LYS A 91 8.72 8.00 1.54
N ILE A 92 7.59 7.36 1.30
CA ILE A 92 6.74 6.76 2.35
C ILE A 92 7.22 5.37 2.72
N THR A 93 7.68 4.58 1.77
CA THR A 93 8.11 3.19 1.99
C THR A 93 9.07 3.02 3.17
N PRO A 94 10.17 3.80 3.30
CA PRO A 94 11.07 3.65 4.43
C PRO A 94 10.43 4.05 5.77
N LEU A 95 9.51 5.03 5.78
CA LEU A 95 8.79 5.43 6.99
C LEU A 95 7.82 4.33 7.44
N SER A 96 7.12 3.71 6.50
CA SER A 96 6.23 2.58 6.81
C SER A 96 7.01 1.35 7.28
N ALA A 97 8.18 1.09 6.70
CA ALA A 97 9.06 0.01 7.15
C ALA A 97 9.57 0.27 8.58
N ALA A 98 9.96 1.50 8.91
CA ALA A 98 10.37 1.88 10.25
C ALA A 98 9.23 1.76 11.27
N ALA A 99 7.99 2.14 10.89
CA ALA A 99 6.81 1.97 11.73
C ALA A 99 6.53 0.48 11.99
N ALA A 100 6.59 -0.36 10.96
CA ALA A 100 6.42 -1.81 11.09
C ALA A 100 7.50 -2.45 11.99
N ALA A 101 8.75 -2.02 11.88
CA ALA A 101 9.85 -2.49 12.73
C ALA A 101 9.62 -2.11 14.20
N ALA A 102 9.21 -0.87 14.48
CA ALA A 102 8.90 -0.41 15.83
C ALA A 102 7.68 -1.16 16.42
N GLN A 103 6.66 -1.42 15.62
CA GLN A 103 5.50 -2.23 16.02
C GLN A 103 5.89 -3.68 16.34
N ASN A 104 6.78 -4.29 15.55
CA ASN A 104 7.28 -5.64 15.81
C ASN A 104 8.09 -5.68 17.13
N ARG A 105 8.89 -4.63 17.41
CA ARG A 105 9.61 -4.51 18.68
C ARG A 105 8.66 -4.42 19.87
N LEU A 106 7.61 -3.59 19.77
CA LEU A 106 6.58 -3.49 20.80
C LEU A 106 5.92 -4.83 21.07
N SER A 107 5.54 -5.55 19.99
CA SER A 107 4.96 -6.90 20.10
C SER A 107 5.93 -7.89 20.72
N GLY A 108 7.23 -7.78 20.43
CA GLY A 108 8.28 -8.58 21.04
C GLY A 108 8.35 -8.36 22.55
N VAL A 109 8.44 -7.10 23.00
CA VAL A 109 8.46 -6.74 24.42
C VAL A 109 7.24 -7.28 25.16
N LEU A 110 6.04 -7.13 24.57
CA LEU A 110 4.82 -7.67 25.16
C LEU A 110 4.86 -9.19 25.27
N SER A 111 5.29 -9.86 24.21
CA SER A 111 5.39 -11.33 24.17
C SER A 111 6.36 -11.86 25.22
N ASP A 112 7.51 -11.21 25.36
CA ASP A 112 8.54 -11.61 26.34
C ASP A 112 8.03 -11.41 27.76
N SER A 113 7.40 -10.28 28.09
CA SER A 113 6.81 -10.02 29.40
C SER A 113 5.70 -11.02 29.75
N VAL A 114 4.83 -11.36 28.80
CA VAL A 114 3.75 -12.33 29.00
C VAL A 114 4.30 -13.76 29.16
N THR A 115 5.28 -14.14 28.34
CA THR A 115 5.90 -15.46 28.43
C THR A 115 6.61 -15.68 29.77
N ASN A 116 7.23 -14.64 30.31
CA ASN A 116 7.98 -14.67 31.56
C ASN A 116 7.18 -14.12 32.75
N ILE A 117 5.84 -14.05 32.63
CA ILE A 117 4.99 -13.38 33.64
C ILE A 117 5.16 -13.94 35.06
N LEU A 118 5.41 -15.25 35.19
CA LEU A 118 5.66 -15.85 36.48
C LEU A 118 6.92 -15.30 37.13
N ALA A 119 8.00 -15.15 36.38
CA ALA A 119 9.23 -14.54 36.87
C ALA A 119 9.03 -13.07 37.24
N VAL A 120 8.34 -12.29 36.38
CA VAL A 120 8.00 -10.89 36.64
C VAL A 120 7.26 -10.76 37.97
N LYS A 121 6.26 -11.61 38.23
CA LYS A 121 5.47 -11.62 39.46
C LYS A 121 6.28 -12.08 40.66
N THR A 122 7.10 -13.13 40.52
CA THR A 122 7.91 -13.66 41.60
C THR A 122 8.97 -12.67 42.10
N TYR A 123 9.56 -11.91 41.18
CA TYR A 123 10.59 -10.92 41.50
C TYR A 123 10.08 -9.49 41.70
N GLY A 124 8.76 -9.25 41.61
CA GLY A 124 8.15 -7.92 41.79
C GLY A 124 8.65 -6.89 40.76
N ARG A 125 8.88 -7.31 39.50
CA ARG A 125 9.48 -6.47 38.45
C ARG A 125 8.43 -5.84 37.52
N GLU A 126 7.18 -5.74 37.93
CA GLU A 126 6.08 -5.22 37.09
C GLU A 126 6.33 -3.76 36.62
N ASP A 127 6.89 -2.92 37.50
CA ASP A 127 7.15 -1.53 37.14
C ASP A 127 8.30 -1.39 36.12
N TYR A 128 9.29 -2.26 36.19
CA TYR A 128 10.35 -2.34 35.20
C TYR A 128 9.80 -2.75 33.83
N GLU A 129 9.01 -3.84 33.76
CA GLU A 129 8.37 -4.32 32.53
C GLU A 129 7.42 -3.25 31.97
N ARG A 130 6.67 -2.55 32.82
CA ARG A 130 5.80 -1.43 32.40
C ARG A 130 6.60 -0.30 31.77
N SER A 131 7.76 0.05 32.33
CA SER A 131 8.61 1.09 31.75
C SER A 131 9.15 0.68 30.39
N LEU A 132 9.62 -0.56 30.24
CA LEU A 132 10.13 -1.12 29.00
C LEU A 132 9.05 -1.14 27.89
N PHE A 133 7.84 -1.57 28.26
CA PHE A 133 6.70 -1.55 27.36
C PHE A 133 6.29 -0.11 26.95
N THR A 134 6.30 0.81 27.91
CA THR A 134 5.98 2.23 27.66
C THR A 134 6.97 2.84 26.67
N ASP A 135 8.27 2.61 26.83
CA ASP A 135 9.29 3.13 25.93
C ASP A 135 9.13 2.55 24.51
N ALA A 136 8.91 1.25 24.39
CA ALA A 136 8.64 0.61 23.10
C ALA A 136 7.34 1.12 22.45
N SER A 137 6.29 1.37 23.23
CA SER A 137 5.01 1.93 22.79
C SER A 137 5.18 3.36 22.28
N LEU A 138 5.93 4.20 22.99
CA LEU A 138 6.23 5.57 22.56
C LEU A 138 7.04 5.60 21.26
N GLU A 139 8.01 4.70 21.10
CA GLU A 139 8.78 4.56 19.87
C GLU A 139 7.88 4.16 18.70
N ALA A 140 7.02 3.15 18.89
CA ALA A 140 6.05 2.70 17.88
C ALA A 140 5.08 3.83 17.49
N MET A 141 4.52 4.54 18.47
CA MET A 141 3.62 5.68 18.23
C MET A 141 4.30 6.81 17.44
N ARG A 142 5.56 7.13 17.75
CA ARG A 142 6.32 8.17 17.04
C ARG A 142 6.61 7.76 15.60
N ALA A 143 6.99 6.51 15.37
CA ALA A 143 7.26 5.98 14.04
C ALA A 143 5.98 5.93 13.20
N ASP A 144 4.88 5.45 13.77
CA ASP A 144 3.56 5.40 13.12
C ASP A 144 3.06 6.81 12.78
N SER A 145 3.17 7.76 13.70
CA SER A 145 2.78 9.16 13.46
C SER A 145 3.56 9.80 12.31
N ARG A 146 4.85 9.49 12.14
CA ARG A 146 5.64 9.98 10.99
C ARG A 146 5.15 9.36 9.68
N SER A 147 4.92 8.05 9.68
CA SER A 147 4.38 7.32 8.52
C SER A 147 3.00 7.85 8.13
N MET A 148 2.11 8.02 9.11
CA MET A 148 0.76 8.55 8.91
C MET A 148 0.76 9.96 8.32
N ARG A 149 1.56 10.89 8.87
CA ARG A 149 1.70 12.25 8.32
C ARG A 149 2.19 12.24 6.87
N ALA A 150 3.14 11.38 6.54
CA ALA A 150 3.62 11.24 5.16
C ALA A 150 2.53 10.68 4.24
N THR A 151 1.74 9.72 4.72
CA THR A 151 0.61 9.12 3.99
C THR A 151 -0.51 10.15 3.75
N ILE A 152 -0.86 10.95 4.77
CA ILE A 152 -1.85 12.02 4.63
C ILE A 152 -1.35 13.06 3.62
N LYS A 153 -0.08 13.50 3.72
CA LYS A 153 0.50 14.44 2.76
C LYS A 153 0.44 13.92 1.34
N ARG A 154 0.75 12.63 1.13
CA ARG A 154 0.59 11.96 -0.17
C ARG A 154 -0.86 12.04 -0.64
N GLY A 155 -1.80 11.66 0.23
CA GLY A 155 -3.24 11.67 -0.08
C GLY A 155 -3.70 13.05 -0.55
N ILE A 156 -3.35 14.11 0.19
CA ILE A 156 -3.70 15.48 -0.18
C ILE A 156 -3.08 15.86 -1.54
N MET A 157 -1.79 15.57 -1.76
CA MET A 157 -1.12 15.91 -3.01
C MET A 157 -1.72 15.16 -4.21
N THR A 158 -1.96 13.86 -4.08
CA THR A 158 -2.55 13.08 -5.18
C THR A 158 -4.00 13.46 -5.45
N SER A 159 -4.80 13.72 -4.41
CA SER A 159 -6.17 14.20 -4.58
C SER A 159 -6.23 15.60 -5.20
N SER A 160 -5.38 16.52 -4.78
CA SER A 160 -5.28 17.85 -5.39
C SER A 160 -4.89 17.76 -6.87
N LEU A 161 -3.96 16.87 -7.22
CA LEU A 161 -3.55 16.66 -8.61
C LEU A 161 -4.71 16.10 -9.45
N ILE A 162 -5.50 15.17 -8.91
CA ILE A 162 -6.69 14.64 -9.58
C ILE A 162 -7.71 15.76 -9.83
N VAL A 163 -7.95 16.64 -8.85
CA VAL A 163 -8.86 17.80 -9.03
C VAL A 163 -8.36 18.71 -10.13
N VAL A 164 -7.06 19.00 -10.20
CA VAL A 164 -6.47 19.80 -11.28
C VAL A 164 -6.65 19.13 -12.64
N ILE A 165 -6.37 17.83 -12.73
CA ILE A 165 -6.57 17.05 -13.96
C ILE A 165 -8.05 17.11 -14.41
N MET A 166 -8.98 16.85 -13.49
CA MET A 166 -10.41 16.91 -13.78
C MET A 166 -10.88 18.30 -14.20
N SER A 167 -10.32 19.36 -13.61
CA SER A 167 -10.61 20.74 -14.00
C SER A 167 -10.12 21.03 -15.43
N ILE A 168 -8.91 20.61 -15.78
CA ILE A 168 -8.35 20.77 -17.14
C ILE A 168 -9.20 20.00 -18.14
N VAL A 169 -9.56 18.76 -17.85
CA VAL A 169 -10.44 17.93 -18.69
C VAL A 169 -11.79 18.61 -18.89
N SER A 170 -12.40 19.11 -17.83
CA SER A 170 -13.69 19.81 -17.89
C SER A 170 -13.62 21.10 -18.74
N ILE A 171 -12.57 21.90 -18.58
CA ILE A 171 -12.36 23.09 -19.38
C ILE A 171 -12.15 22.74 -20.85
N PHE A 172 -11.36 21.70 -21.12
CA PHE A 172 -11.13 21.23 -22.49
C PHE A 172 -12.43 20.73 -23.14
N THR A 173 -13.25 19.98 -22.42
CA THR A 173 -14.53 19.49 -22.89
C THR A 173 -15.52 20.64 -23.12
N ALA A 174 -15.62 21.60 -22.19
CA ALA A 174 -16.50 22.75 -22.33
C ALA A 174 -16.10 23.69 -23.48
N GLY A 175 -14.79 23.88 -23.68
CA GLY A 175 -14.23 24.72 -24.75
C GLY A 175 -14.05 24.03 -26.10
N GLY A 176 -14.23 22.71 -26.15
CA GLY A 176 -13.87 21.87 -27.31
C GLY A 176 -14.53 22.29 -28.64
N ASN A 177 -15.78 22.70 -28.58
CA ASN A 177 -16.48 23.22 -29.79
C ASN A 177 -15.92 24.58 -30.26
N ALA A 178 -15.67 25.48 -29.30
CA ALA A 178 -15.21 26.83 -29.62
C ALA A 178 -13.73 26.88 -30.06
N TRP A 179 -12.88 26.05 -29.46
CA TRP A 179 -11.43 26.11 -29.66
C TRP A 179 -10.88 25.08 -30.65
N PHE A 180 -11.53 23.95 -30.77
CA PHE A 180 -11.05 22.79 -31.55
C PHE A 180 -12.03 22.33 -32.63
N GLY A 181 -13.22 22.96 -32.78
CA GLY A 181 -14.22 22.60 -33.78
C GLY A 181 -14.82 21.21 -33.58
N ILE A 182 -14.76 20.69 -32.34
CA ILE A 182 -15.22 19.32 -32.00
C ILE A 182 -16.76 19.31 -32.02
N SER A 183 -17.37 18.36 -32.73
CA SER A 183 -18.82 18.26 -32.81
C SER A 183 -19.44 17.92 -31.43
N ALA A 184 -20.68 18.35 -31.20
CA ALA A 184 -21.41 18.06 -29.97
C ALA A 184 -21.50 16.54 -29.68
N GLY A 185 -21.62 15.71 -30.73
CA GLY A 185 -21.64 14.24 -30.59
C GLY A 185 -20.30 13.68 -30.06
N THR A 186 -19.19 14.24 -30.49
CA THR A 186 -17.85 13.83 -30.03
C THR A 186 -17.59 14.28 -28.57
N LEU A 187 -18.14 15.44 -28.17
CA LEU A 187 -18.05 15.93 -26.78
C LEU A 187 -18.80 15.03 -25.79
N VAL A 188 -19.90 14.41 -26.22
CA VAL A 188 -20.67 13.46 -25.38
C VAL A 188 -19.93 12.13 -25.22
N MET A 189 -19.03 11.77 -26.13
CA MET A 189 -18.20 10.57 -26.04
C MET A 189 -16.94 10.75 -25.16
N MET A 190 -16.55 11.96 -24.83
CA MET A 190 -15.43 12.28 -23.94
C MET A 190 -15.81 12.24 -22.48
#